data_035f72b450405e48fe890d02652adcfe
#
_entry.id   035f72b450405e48fe890d02652adcfe
#
_cell.length_a   1.000
_cell.length_b   1.000
_cell.length_c   1.000
_cell.angle_alpha   90.00
_cell.angle_beta   90.00
_cell.angle_gamma   90.00
#
_symmetry.space_group_name_H-M   'P 1'
#
loop_
_entity.id
_entity.type
_entity.pdbx_description
1 polymer ?
#
loop_
_entity_poly.entity_id
_entity_poly.type
_entity_poly.pdbx_seq_one_letter_code
_entity_poly.pdbx_strand_id
1 'polypeptide(L)'
;MTNAHPEAALYQELLEKMQYHESNRLAPEGKQKVALIDIDETICFYPEKRSYDLAIPSQENIDKINKLYDDGWYIIYWTARGSVSKQDYYDFTMRQLKSWGCKFQELSTGTGGKHQKPAYDLIVDDKAKRIEEL
;
A
#
# COMPACT_ATOMS: atom_id res chain seq x y z
N MET A 1 -11.93 -13.49 -10.40
CA MET A 1 -11.84 -13.18 -9.82
C MET A 1 -11.65 -12.83 -9.49
N THR A 2 -11.90 -12.88 -9.36
CA THR A 2 -11.79 -12.56 -8.68
C THR A 2 -11.91 -12.29 -7.91
N ASN A 3 -12.27 -12.09 -7.61
CA ASN A 3 -12.39 -11.99 -6.64
C ASN A 3 -13.21 -11.86 -6.07
N ALA A 4 -13.84 -11.95 -5.83
CA ALA A 4 -14.67 -11.64 -5.01
C ALA A 4 -14.98 -12.43 -4.15
N HIS A 5 -15.78 -12.57 -3.55
CA HIS A 5 -16.11 -13.38 -2.73
C HIS A 5 -17.24 -13.21 -2.13
N PRO A 6 -18.01 -14.16 -1.92
CA PRO A 6 -19.11 -14.00 -1.13
C PRO A 6 -18.64 -13.70 0.10
N GLU A 7 -17.60 -14.02 0.20
CA GLU A 7 -17.00 -13.61 1.22
C GLU A 7 -16.63 -12.34 0.85
N ALA A 8 -16.63 -11.97 -0.36
CA ALA A 8 -16.33 -10.67 -0.69
C ALA A 8 -17.38 -9.85 -0.07
N ALA A 9 -18.56 -10.34 -0.08
CA ALA A 9 -19.60 -9.63 0.56
C ALA A 9 -19.36 -9.66 2.02
N LEU A 10 -19.04 -10.81 2.52
CA LEU A 10 -18.79 -10.91 3.91
C LEU A 10 -17.57 -10.16 4.24
N TYR A 11 -16.57 -10.24 3.40
CA TYR A 11 -15.38 -9.55 3.66
C TYR A 11 -15.61 -8.11 3.54
N GLN A 12 -16.42 -7.70 2.61
CA GLN A 12 -16.78 -6.35 2.52
C GLN A 12 -17.48 -5.99 3.77
N GLU A 13 -18.26 -6.87 4.23
CA GLU A 13 -18.94 -6.68 5.44
C GLU A 13 -17.95 -6.60 6.51
N LEU A 14 -17.01 -7.50 6.53
CA LEU A 14 -16.01 -7.49 7.54
C LEU A 14 -15.16 -6.31 7.35
N LEU A 15 -14.84 -5.96 6.16
CA LEU A 15 -14.09 -4.79 5.92
C LEU A 15 -14.89 -3.62 6.33
N GLU A 16 -16.13 -3.69 6.14
CA GLU A 16 -16.98 -2.64 6.52
C GLU A 16 -17.20 -2.68 7.98
N LYS A 17 -17.15 -3.84 8.55
CA LYS A 17 -17.30 -3.94 9.96
C LYS A 17 -16.00 -3.77 10.54
N MET A 18 -15.06 -4.32 9.90
CA MET A 18 -13.81 -4.24 10.36
C MET A 18 -13.23 -3.20 9.80
N GLN A 19 -13.93 -2.91 8.88
CA GLN A 19 -13.40 -1.97 8.36
C GLN A 19 -13.61 -1.20 9.12
N TYR A 20 -14.06 -2.85 9.25
CA TYR A 20 -14.00 -3.14 9.83
C TYR A 20 -13.46 -3.72 10.50
N HIS A 21 -13.36 -4.35 10.87
CA HIS A 21 -12.75 -4.94 11.40
C HIS A 21 -12.11 -5.48 11.28
N GLU A 22 -12.29 -5.59 10.82
CA GLU A 22 -11.92 -6.13 10.52
C GLU A 22 -11.43 -6.14 9.98
N SER A 23 -11.42 -5.93 9.91
CA SER A 23 -11.17 -6.18 9.35
C SER A 23 -10.64 -6.68 9.05
N ASN A 24 -10.53 -6.87 8.95
CA ASN A 24 -10.12 -7.43 8.69
C ASN A 24 -9.64 -8.19 8.49
N ARG A 25 -9.49 -7.93 8.43
CA ARG A 25 -9.23 -8.76 8.28
C ARG A 25 -8.75 -9.44 7.36
N LEU A 26 -8.17 -10.24 7.63
CA LEU A 26 -7.80 -11.14 6.73
C LEU A 26 -8.92 -11.63 5.97
N ALA A 27 -8.69 -11.90 4.70
CA ALA A 27 -9.72 -12.37 3.85
C ALA A 27 -9.92 -13.84 4.05
N PRO A 28 -11.10 -14.27 4.34
CA PRO A 28 -11.40 -15.67 4.27
C PRO A 28 -11.32 -16.06 2.82
N GLU A 29 -11.37 -17.35 2.55
CA GLU A 29 -11.31 -17.83 1.22
C GLU A 29 -12.26 -17.11 0.29
N GLY A 30 -11.82 -16.77 -0.87
CA GLY A 30 -12.63 -16.03 -1.83
C GLY A 30 -12.57 -14.54 -1.65
N LYS A 31 -11.95 -14.08 -0.59
CA LYS A 31 -11.85 -12.66 -0.39
C LYS A 31 -10.50 -12.17 -0.82
N GLN A 32 -10.44 -10.91 -1.17
CA GLN A 32 -9.23 -10.30 -1.69
C GLN A 32 -8.24 -10.03 -0.57
N LYS A 33 -7.01 -10.42 -0.77
CA LYS A 33 -5.96 -10.13 0.20
C LYS A 33 -5.45 -8.72 0.00
N VAL A 34 -5.02 -8.12 1.06
CA VAL A 34 -4.57 -6.72 1.07
C VAL A 34 -3.09 -6.64 1.34
N ALA A 35 -2.37 -5.92 0.53
CA ALA A 35 -0.95 -5.66 0.73
C ALA A 35 -0.73 -4.17 0.98
N LEU A 36 -0.01 -3.86 2.03
CA LEU A 36 0.32 -2.50 2.41
C LEU A 36 1.77 -2.26 2.04
N ILE A 37 2.03 -1.32 1.15
CA ILE A 37 3.35 -1.14 0.55
C ILE A 37 3.90 0.24 0.85
N ASP A 38 5.09 0.28 1.41
CA ASP A 38 5.80 1.55 1.61
C ASP A 38 6.35 2.05 0.28
N ILE A 39 6.68 3.30 0.20
CA ILE A 39 7.17 3.92 -1.03
C ILE A 39 8.66 4.20 -0.94
N ASP A 40 9.06 5.16 -0.13
CA ASP A 40 10.45 5.62 -0.09
C ASP A 40 11.35 4.55 0.48
N GLU A 41 12.45 4.27 -0.19
CA GLU A 41 13.42 3.24 0.17
C GLU A 41 12.85 1.82 0.04
N THR A 42 11.72 1.68 -0.62
CA THR A 42 11.12 0.38 -0.91
C THR A 42 10.92 0.20 -2.41
N ILE A 43 10.22 1.12 -3.07
CA ILE A 43 10.06 1.06 -4.54
C ILE A 43 10.78 2.18 -5.24
N CYS A 44 11.41 3.08 -4.51
CA CYS A 44 12.24 4.13 -5.09
C CYS A 44 13.35 4.46 -4.12
N PHE A 45 14.41 5.05 -4.64
CA PHE A 45 15.61 5.31 -3.85
C PHE A 45 16.18 6.69 -4.18
N TYR A 46 17.03 7.19 -3.28
CA TYR A 46 17.60 8.53 -3.39
C TYR A 46 19.13 8.42 -3.34
N PRO A 47 19.79 8.44 -4.46
CA PRO A 47 21.27 8.28 -4.46
C PRO A 47 22.00 9.43 -3.79
N GLU A 48 21.41 10.60 -3.77
CA GLU A 48 22.07 11.76 -3.17
C GLU A 48 21.20 12.42 -2.14
N LYS A 49 20.26 13.23 -2.56
CA LYS A 49 19.48 14.01 -1.65
C LYS A 49 18.07 13.43 -1.56
N ARG A 50 17.55 13.27 -0.36
CA ARG A 50 16.22 12.76 -0.21
C ARG A 50 15.20 13.87 -0.40
N SER A 51 14.88 14.10 -1.65
CA SER A 51 13.86 15.04 -2.05
C SER A 51 12.92 14.25 -2.94
N TYR A 52 11.63 14.30 -2.67
CA TYR A 52 10.67 13.40 -3.35
C TYR A 52 10.70 13.52 -4.86
N ASP A 53 11.01 14.70 -5.37
CA ASP A 53 11.08 14.90 -6.81
C ASP A 53 12.33 14.26 -7.42
N LEU A 54 13.30 13.87 -6.60
CA LEU A 54 14.53 13.26 -7.07
C LEU A 54 14.52 11.73 -6.88
N ALA A 55 13.39 11.19 -6.48
CA ALA A 55 13.27 9.75 -6.25
C ALA A 55 13.48 9.00 -7.56
N ILE A 56 14.29 7.95 -7.51
CA ILE A 56 14.54 7.11 -8.67
C ILE A 56 13.81 5.80 -8.47
N PRO A 57 12.87 5.46 -9.34
CA PRO A 57 12.08 4.26 -9.17
C PRO A 57 12.92 2.99 -9.39
N SER A 58 12.63 1.96 -8.62
CA SER A 58 13.20 0.65 -8.82
C SER A 58 12.19 -0.16 -9.63
N GLN A 59 12.44 -0.30 -10.91
CA GLN A 59 11.50 -1.02 -11.76
C GLN A 59 11.38 -2.48 -11.31
N GLU A 60 12.48 -3.04 -10.86
CA GLU A 60 12.46 -4.41 -10.36
C GLU A 60 11.47 -4.55 -9.20
N ASN A 61 11.52 -3.64 -8.25
CA ASN A 61 10.65 -3.71 -7.08
C ASN A 61 9.20 -3.37 -7.44
N ILE A 62 9.02 -2.39 -8.33
CA ILE A 62 7.68 -2.03 -8.78
C ILE A 62 7.05 -3.22 -9.51
N ASP A 63 7.83 -3.94 -10.30
CA ASP A 63 7.31 -5.09 -11.02
C ASP A 63 6.84 -6.18 -10.05
N LYS A 64 7.54 -6.34 -8.92
CA LYS A 64 7.13 -7.32 -7.91
C LYS A 64 5.77 -6.96 -7.33
N ILE A 65 5.56 -5.67 -7.04
CA ILE A 65 4.29 -5.22 -6.47
C ILE A 65 3.19 -5.31 -7.54
N ASN A 66 3.53 -4.94 -8.77
CA ASN A 66 2.55 -5.03 -9.85
C ASN A 66 2.13 -6.49 -10.07
N LYS A 67 3.03 -7.44 -9.81
CA LYS A 67 2.66 -8.82 -9.94
C LYS A 67 1.63 -9.21 -8.87
N LEU A 68 1.78 -8.69 -7.67
CA LEU A 68 0.77 -8.92 -6.65
C LEU A 68 -0.58 -8.37 -7.11
N TYR A 69 -0.56 -7.18 -7.69
CA TYR A 69 -1.79 -6.58 -8.21
C TYR A 69 -2.41 -7.51 -9.28
N ASP A 70 -1.58 -7.99 -10.21
CA ASP A 70 -2.06 -8.85 -11.28
C ASP A 70 -2.58 -10.19 -10.73
N ASP A 71 -2.05 -10.63 -9.60
CA ASP A 71 -2.48 -11.87 -8.96
C ASP A 71 -3.74 -11.66 -8.11
N GLY A 72 -4.28 -10.48 -8.11
CA GLY A 72 -5.56 -10.22 -7.44
C GLY A 72 -5.47 -9.55 -6.08
N TRP A 73 -4.30 -9.16 -5.65
CA TRP A 73 -4.16 -8.48 -4.37
C TRP A 73 -4.68 -7.04 -4.46
N TYR A 74 -5.19 -6.56 -3.35
CA TYR A 74 -5.60 -5.16 -3.21
C TYR A 74 -4.37 -4.42 -2.70
N ILE A 75 -3.85 -3.51 -3.50
CA ILE A 75 -2.58 -2.82 -3.20
C ILE A 75 -2.86 -1.43 -2.63
N ILE A 76 -2.30 -1.17 -1.46
CA ILE A 76 -2.38 0.14 -0.84
C ILE A 76 -0.96 0.65 -0.68
N TYR A 77 -0.63 1.76 -1.35
CA TYR A 77 0.64 2.43 -1.10
C TYR A 77 0.43 3.36 0.11
N TRP A 78 1.24 3.14 1.13
CA TRP A 78 1.07 3.82 2.41
C TRP A 78 2.39 4.50 2.76
N THR A 79 2.41 5.82 2.79
CA THR A 79 3.65 6.57 3.00
C THR A 79 3.44 7.68 4.02
N ALA A 80 4.52 8.02 4.70
CA ALA A 80 4.49 9.12 5.66
C ALA A 80 4.76 10.48 5.03
N ARG A 81 4.88 10.55 3.70
CA ARG A 81 5.17 11.81 3.04
C ARG A 81 4.18 12.88 3.51
N GLY A 82 4.73 13.98 4.00
CA GLY A 82 3.92 15.10 4.47
C GLY A 82 3.56 15.04 5.94
N SER A 83 3.86 13.94 6.65
CA SER A 83 3.49 13.83 8.06
C SER A 83 4.23 14.84 8.91
N VAL A 84 5.51 15.09 8.61
CA VAL A 84 6.30 16.02 9.40
C VAL A 84 6.12 17.44 8.91
N SER A 85 6.27 17.67 7.62
CA SER A 85 6.18 19.01 7.05
C SER A 85 4.77 19.54 6.99
N LYS A 86 3.79 18.66 7.08
CA LYS A 86 2.37 19.00 6.98
C LYS A 86 2.00 19.50 5.58
N GLN A 87 2.87 19.29 4.61
CA GLN A 87 2.55 19.60 3.23
C GLN A 87 1.77 18.45 2.63
N ASP A 88 0.88 18.75 1.72
CA ASP A 88 0.04 17.75 1.08
C ASP A 88 0.75 17.21 -0.14
N TYR A 89 1.28 16.00 -0.05
CA TYR A 89 1.99 15.37 -1.15
C TYR A 89 1.12 14.33 -1.88
N TYR A 90 -0.18 14.34 -1.62
CA TYR A 90 -1.04 13.30 -2.20
C TYR A 90 -1.05 13.35 -3.74
N ASP A 91 -1.36 14.49 -4.31
CA ASP A 91 -1.43 14.58 -5.77
C ASP A 91 -0.07 14.37 -6.42
N PHE A 92 0.97 14.91 -5.82
CA PHE A 92 2.33 14.73 -6.32
C PHE A 92 2.68 13.24 -6.33
N THR A 93 2.41 12.55 -5.23
CA THR A 93 2.75 11.14 -5.09
C THR A 93 1.90 10.29 -6.05
N MET A 94 0.63 10.63 -6.17
CA MET A 94 -0.25 9.93 -7.10
C MET A 94 0.30 10.00 -8.53
N ARG A 95 0.69 11.20 -8.95
CA ARG A 95 1.24 11.37 -10.30
C ARG A 95 2.55 10.63 -10.45
N GLN A 96 3.37 10.64 -9.41
CA GLN A 96 4.66 9.97 -9.46
C GLN A 96 4.48 8.46 -9.59
N LEU A 97 3.62 7.87 -8.78
CA LEU A 97 3.36 6.44 -8.85
C LEU A 97 2.81 6.04 -10.22
N LYS A 98 1.93 6.85 -10.76
CA LYS A 98 1.35 6.54 -12.07
C LYS A 98 2.40 6.68 -13.17
N SER A 99 3.28 7.66 -13.06
CA SER A 99 4.34 7.83 -14.05
C SER A 99 5.31 6.66 -14.02
N TRP A 100 5.44 6.00 -12.89
CA TRP A 100 6.33 4.85 -12.74
C TRP A 100 5.66 3.53 -13.15
N GLY A 101 4.40 3.58 -13.54
CA GLY A 101 3.68 2.38 -13.93
C GLY A 101 3.21 1.52 -12.78
N CYS A 102 3.08 2.10 -11.60
CA CYS A 102 2.60 1.36 -10.44
C CYS A 102 1.11 1.06 -10.58
N LYS A 103 0.74 -0.14 -10.20
CA LYS A 103 -0.67 -0.58 -10.21
C LYS A 103 -1.13 -0.70 -8.78
N PHE A 104 -2.20 -0.03 -8.43
CA PHE A 104 -2.67 -0.02 -7.04
C PHE A 104 -4.11 0.47 -6.98
N GLN A 105 -4.76 0.20 -5.85
CA GLN A 105 -6.12 0.66 -5.63
C GLN A 105 -6.18 1.91 -4.75
N GLU A 106 -5.25 2.02 -3.78
CA GLU A 106 -5.30 3.15 -2.84
C GLU A 106 -3.93 3.74 -2.59
N LEU A 107 -3.91 5.01 -2.27
CA LEU A 107 -2.72 5.72 -1.82
C LEU A 107 -3.08 6.48 -0.54
N SER A 108 -2.23 6.38 0.47
CA SER A 108 -2.38 7.17 1.68
C SER A 108 -1.07 7.85 1.99
N THR A 109 -1.10 9.16 2.14
CA THR A 109 0.07 9.96 2.50
C THR A 109 -0.12 10.51 3.90
N GLY A 110 0.86 11.23 4.40
CA GLY A 110 0.78 11.79 5.75
C GLY A 110 -0.39 12.73 5.97
N THR A 111 -0.88 13.37 4.91
CA THR A 111 -1.99 14.30 5.01
C THR A 111 -3.15 13.94 4.10
N GLY A 112 -2.97 13.01 3.18
CA GLY A 112 -4.00 12.65 2.23
C GLY A 112 -4.33 11.17 2.32
N GLY A 113 -5.55 10.81 2.02
CA GLY A 113 -6.00 9.45 2.05
C GLY A 113 -6.47 9.04 3.43
N LYS A 114 -6.45 7.77 3.72
CA LYS A 114 -6.90 7.26 5.01
C LYS A 114 -5.75 7.33 6.00
N HIS A 115 -6.02 7.79 7.19
CA HIS A 115 -5.00 7.91 8.21
C HIS A 115 -5.02 6.76 9.20
N GLN A 116 -6.08 5.97 9.19
CA GLN A 116 -6.20 4.82 10.05
C GLN A 116 -5.54 3.64 9.36
N LYS A 117 -4.70 2.92 10.08
CA LYS A 117 -4.00 1.79 9.50
C LYS A 117 -5.02 0.72 9.11
N PRO A 118 -5.03 0.28 7.87
CA PRO A 118 -6.00 -0.72 7.43
C PRO A 118 -5.61 -2.13 7.88
N ALA A 119 -6.54 -3.04 7.82
CA ALA A 119 -6.23 -4.45 7.98
C ALA A 119 -5.46 -4.89 6.74
N TYR A 120 -4.46 -5.73 6.90
CA TYR A 120 -3.67 -6.18 5.77
C TYR A 120 -3.21 -7.63 5.96
N ASP A 121 -2.87 -8.27 4.85
CA ASP A 121 -2.33 -9.61 4.85
C ASP A 121 -0.81 -9.59 4.68
N LEU A 122 -0.29 -8.54 4.10
CA LEU A 122 1.13 -8.42 3.83
C LEU A 122 1.55 -6.96 3.97
N ILE A 123 2.68 -6.72 4.61
CA ILE A 123 3.25 -5.39 4.64
C ILE A 123 4.66 -5.47 4.05
N VAL A 124 4.98 -4.55 3.17
CA VAL A 124 6.29 -4.48 2.53
C VAL A 124 6.90 -3.13 2.89
N ASP A 125 7.98 -3.16 3.63
CA ASP A 125 8.55 -1.95 4.23
C ASP A 125 10.05 -2.15 4.41
N ASP A 126 10.83 -1.10 4.27
CA ASP A 126 12.27 -1.17 4.36
C ASP A 126 12.78 -1.24 5.81
N LYS A 127 11.95 -0.93 6.79
CA LYS A 127 12.40 -0.84 8.18
C LYS A 127 11.75 -1.84 9.13
N ALA A 128 10.76 -2.54 8.66
CA ALA A 128 10.01 -3.45 9.53
C ALA A 128 10.82 -4.69 9.86
N LYS A 129 10.65 -5.19 11.05
CA LYS A 129 11.23 -6.46 11.46
C LYS A 129 10.16 -7.31 12.08
N ARG A 130 10.29 -8.61 11.91
CA ARG A 130 9.43 -9.54 12.61
C ARG A 130 9.93 -9.66 14.03
N ILE A 131 9.03 -9.97 14.95
CA ILE A 131 9.42 -10.02 16.36
C ILE A 131 10.55 -11.04 16.58
N GLU A 132 10.58 -12.10 15.79
CA GLU A 132 11.62 -13.12 15.94
C GLU A 132 13.00 -12.61 15.53
N GLU A 133 13.05 -11.51 14.81
CA GLU A 133 14.29 -10.93 14.34
C GLU A 133 14.91 -9.93 15.30
N LEU A 134 14.25 -9.67 16.40
CA LEU A 134 14.79 -8.72 17.39
C LEU A 134 15.81 -9.39 18.32
#